data_f794c3e8c9501460a21db482a5f73968
#
_entry.id   f794c3e8c9501460a21db482a5f73968
#
_cell.length_a   1.000
_cell.length_b   1.000
_cell.length_c   1.000
_cell.angle_alpha   90.00
_cell.angle_beta   90.00
_cell.angle_gamma   90.00
#
_symmetry.space_group_name_H-M   'P 1'
#
loop_
_entity.id
_entity.type
_entity.pdbx_description
1 polymer ?
#
loop_
_entity_poly.entity_id
_entity_poly.type
_entity_poly.pdbx_seq_one_letter_code
_entity_poly.pdbx_strand_id
1 'polypeptide(L)'
;KKDWTRIALGGLFGVAMNQLLFFAGLNITTPINAAIIMTSNPILVIIAASIILHDVITRQKIIGLALGIVGALLIILFNADFSFDAKTWQGDVMILMNAASYGVYLVIVKPLMAKYQPLTIIKWVFTFGLIYVLPFGVYDFMTIEWSTFTTTIWLETAFVVICTTFFAYLLNIFALKKLQPATVSTYIYTQPVLASLFAIAMGKDELSLVKIVGAILIFTGVYIVSKRFS
;
A
#
# COMPACT_ATOMS: atom_id res chain seq x y z
N LYS A 1 4.49 -23.54 16.07
CA LYS A 1 4.92 -23.70 14.66
C LYS A 1 4.05 -22.89 13.69
N LYS A 2 2.71 -23.00 13.75
CA LYS A 2 1.78 -22.32 12.82
C LYS A 2 1.92 -20.79 12.81
N ASP A 3 2.18 -20.18 13.95
CA ASP A 3 2.35 -18.70 14.02
C ASP A 3 3.67 -18.26 13.39
N TRP A 4 4.75 -19.03 13.53
CA TRP A 4 6.02 -18.75 12.85
C TRP A 4 5.91 -18.82 11.32
N THR A 5 5.17 -19.80 10.80
CA THR A 5 4.88 -19.88 9.35
C THR A 5 4.15 -18.62 8.86
N ARG A 6 3.14 -18.15 9.62
CA ARG A 6 2.42 -16.91 9.28
C ARG A 6 3.32 -15.67 9.33
N ILE A 7 4.23 -15.59 10.29
CA ILE A 7 5.19 -14.49 10.40
C ILE A 7 6.16 -14.52 9.21
N ALA A 8 6.70 -15.71 8.87
CA ALA A 8 7.60 -15.88 7.73
C ALA A 8 6.92 -15.52 6.40
N LEU A 9 5.68 -16.01 6.18
CA LEU A 9 4.86 -15.61 5.04
C LEU A 9 4.53 -14.10 5.06
N GLY A 10 4.33 -13.52 6.24
CA GLY A 10 4.19 -12.08 6.42
C GLY A 10 5.44 -11.32 5.95
N GLY A 11 6.64 -11.83 6.24
CA GLY A 11 7.91 -11.29 5.73
C GLY A 11 8.05 -11.42 4.21
N LEU A 12 7.65 -12.57 3.67
CA LEU A 12 7.68 -12.81 2.23
C LEU A 12 6.73 -11.86 1.48
N PHE A 13 5.44 -11.87 1.83
CA PHE A 13 4.43 -11.10 1.11
C PHE A 13 4.43 -9.61 1.49
N GLY A 14 4.62 -9.28 2.76
CA GLY A 14 4.55 -7.90 3.26
C GLY A 14 5.83 -7.10 3.06
N VAL A 15 7.00 -7.75 2.98
CA VAL A 15 8.28 -7.06 2.83
C VAL A 15 8.94 -7.44 1.50
N ALA A 16 9.36 -8.69 1.32
CA ALA A 16 10.19 -9.06 0.20
C ALA A 16 9.46 -8.86 -1.14
N MET A 17 8.38 -9.58 -1.39
CA MET A 17 7.62 -9.44 -2.64
C MET A 17 7.05 -8.02 -2.78
N ASN A 18 6.54 -7.45 -1.68
CA ASN A 18 5.97 -6.12 -1.71
C ASN A 18 7.00 -5.08 -2.15
N GLN A 19 8.16 -5.00 -1.53
CA GLN A 19 9.18 -4.00 -1.84
C GLN A 19 9.86 -4.26 -3.19
N LEU A 20 10.29 -5.50 -3.46
CA LEU A 20 10.98 -5.83 -4.70
C LEU A 20 10.10 -5.57 -5.93
N LEU A 21 8.84 -6.03 -5.90
CA LEU A 21 7.91 -5.81 -7.01
C LEU A 21 7.53 -4.33 -7.18
N PHE A 22 7.41 -3.59 -6.07
CA PHE A 22 7.10 -2.16 -6.14
C PHE A 22 8.21 -1.37 -6.81
N PHE A 23 9.45 -1.50 -6.31
CA PHE A 23 10.57 -0.73 -6.86
C PHE A 23 10.94 -1.18 -8.29
N ALA A 24 10.95 -2.49 -8.57
CA ALA A 24 11.18 -2.99 -9.92
C ALA A 24 10.07 -2.53 -10.88
N GLY A 25 8.82 -2.59 -10.45
CA GLY A 25 7.68 -2.14 -11.24
C GLY A 25 7.72 -0.63 -11.50
N LEU A 26 7.98 0.17 -10.47
CA LEU A 26 8.04 1.64 -10.59
C LEU A 26 9.18 2.11 -11.48
N ASN A 27 10.26 1.33 -11.60
CA ASN A 27 11.37 1.64 -12.51
C ASN A 27 11.00 1.42 -13.99
N ILE A 28 9.94 0.66 -14.29
CA ILE A 28 9.48 0.35 -15.64
C ILE A 28 8.21 1.14 -15.98
N THR A 29 7.26 1.26 -15.03
CA THR A 29 6.00 1.98 -15.22
C THR A 29 6.09 3.44 -14.78
N THR A 30 5.01 4.19 -15.02
CA THR A 30 4.90 5.58 -14.56
C THR A 30 4.32 5.66 -13.15
N PRO A 31 4.66 6.70 -12.36
CA PRO A 31 4.03 6.91 -11.05
C PRO A 31 2.51 7.02 -11.10
N ILE A 32 1.96 7.55 -12.21
CA ILE A 32 0.51 7.67 -12.43
C ILE A 32 -0.13 6.30 -12.61
N ASN A 33 0.44 5.46 -13.49
CA ASN A 33 -0.04 4.10 -13.68
C ASN A 33 0.04 3.30 -12.37
N ALA A 34 1.16 3.40 -11.66
CA ALA A 34 1.32 2.76 -10.35
C ALA A 34 0.22 3.22 -9.37
N ALA A 35 -0.07 4.53 -9.28
CA ALA A 35 -1.12 5.05 -8.41
C ALA A 35 -2.51 4.52 -8.79
N ILE A 36 -2.82 4.43 -10.09
CA ILE A 36 -4.10 3.88 -10.58
C ILE A 36 -4.20 2.40 -10.20
N ILE A 37 -3.17 1.60 -10.46
CA ILE A 37 -3.16 0.17 -10.15
C ILE A 37 -3.29 -0.06 -8.64
N MET A 38 -2.63 0.76 -7.81
CA MET A 38 -2.73 0.69 -6.35
C MET A 38 -4.16 0.94 -5.83
N THR A 39 -5.05 1.58 -6.60
CA THR A 39 -6.47 1.68 -6.22
C THR A 39 -7.19 0.33 -6.21
N SER A 40 -6.63 -0.71 -6.85
CA SER A 40 -7.14 -2.08 -6.77
C SER A 40 -6.84 -2.78 -5.44
N ASN A 41 -5.90 -2.25 -4.64
CA ASN A 41 -5.44 -2.91 -3.41
C ASN A 41 -6.56 -3.29 -2.43
N PRO A 42 -7.54 -2.42 -2.10
CA PRO A 42 -8.62 -2.80 -1.19
C PRO A 42 -9.50 -3.93 -1.73
N ILE A 43 -9.67 -4.04 -3.04
CA ILE A 43 -10.39 -5.17 -3.66
C ILE A 43 -9.61 -6.45 -3.42
N LEU A 44 -8.30 -6.45 -3.70
CA LEU A 44 -7.43 -7.59 -3.51
C LEU A 44 -7.37 -8.05 -2.04
N VAL A 45 -7.38 -7.08 -1.10
CA VAL A 45 -7.48 -7.37 0.34
C VAL A 45 -8.80 -8.06 0.70
N ILE A 46 -9.93 -7.59 0.17
CA ILE A 46 -11.25 -8.21 0.43
C ILE A 46 -11.30 -9.63 -0.14
N ILE A 47 -10.78 -9.84 -1.35
CA ILE A 47 -10.69 -11.16 -1.96
C ILE A 47 -9.80 -12.07 -1.11
N ALA A 48 -8.61 -11.63 -0.72
CA ALA A 48 -7.71 -12.39 0.14
C ALA A 48 -8.35 -12.71 1.52
N ALA A 49 -9.06 -11.74 2.13
CA ALA A 49 -9.76 -11.93 3.40
C ALA A 49 -10.90 -12.95 3.27
N SER A 50 -11.65 -12.92 2.17
CA SER A 50 -12.70 -13.89 1.90
C SER A 50 -12.16 -15.31 1.75
N ILE A 51 -11.03 -15.48 1.05
CA ILE A 51 -10.41 -16.79 0.83
C ILE A 51 -9.72 -17.33 2.09
N ILE A 52 -8.93 -16.48 2.79
CA ILE A 52 -8.03 -16.93 3.87
C ILE A 52 -8.71 -16.90 5.24
N LEU A 53 -9.54 -15.89 5.51
CA LEU A 53 -10.24 -15.69 6.79
C LEU A 53 -11.72 -16.08 6.72
N HIS A 54 -12.22 -16.44 5.54
CA HIS A 54 -13.65 -16.70 5.29
C HIS A 54 -14.55 -15.50 5.62
N ASP A 55 -14.02 -14.28 5.46
CA ASP A 55 -14.76 -13.04 5.68
C ASP A 55 -15.85 -12.88 4.63
N VAL A 56 -17.07 -12.53 5.06
CA VAL A 56 -18.19 -12.29 4.15
C VAL A 56 -17.99 -10.96 3.40
N ILE A 57 -18.16 -11.02 2.08
CA ILE A 57 -18.21 -9.82 1.23
C ILE A 57 -19.61 -9.24 1.29
N THR A 58 -19.80 -8.19 2.07
CA THR A 58 -21.09 -7.52 2.23
C THR A 58 -21.34 -6.49 1.13
N ARG A 59 -22.62 -6.20 0.84
CA ARG A 59 -23.01 -5.14 -0.11
C ARG A 59 -22.40 -3.79 0.25
N GLN A 60 -22.26 -3.48 1.54
CA GLN A 60 -21.64 -2.26 2.03
C GLN A 60 -20.15 -2.16 1.67
N LYS A 61 -19.40 -3.27 1.82
CA LYS A 61 -17.99 -3.32 1.37
C LYS A 61 -17.90 -3.02 -0.13
N ILE A 62 -18.78 -3.62 -0.95
CA ILE A 62 -18.79 -3.38 -2.41
C ILE A 62 -19.11 -1.91 -2.74
N ILE A 63 -20.15 -1.35 -2.16
CA ILE A 63 -20.55 0.05 -2.40
C ILE A 63 -19.46 1.02 -1.95
N GLY A 64 -18.92 0.83 -0.75
CA GLY A 64 -17.87 1.70 -0.22
C GLY A 64 -16.58 1.64 -1.04
N LEU A 65 -16.21 0.44 -1.53
CA LEU A 65 -15.08 0.29 -2.46
C LEU A 65 -15.33 1.00 -3.79
N ALA A 66 -16.52 0.82 -4.39
CA ALA A 66 -16.85 1.46 -5.65
C ALA A 66 -16.77 2.99 -5.54
N LEU A 67 -17.29 3.57 -4.46
CA LEU A 67 -17.19 5.01 -4.20
C LEU A 67 -15.74 5.45 -4.01
N GLY A 68 -14.95 4.68 -3.23
CA GLY A 68 -13.54 4.98 -3.00
C GLY A 68 -12.71 4.94 -4.28
N ILE A 69 -12.90 3.93 -5.12
CA ILE A 69 -12.22 3.80 -6.43
C ILE A 69 -12.59 4.97 -7.35
N VAL A 70 -13.88 5.24 -7.51
CA VAL A 70 -14.33 6.33 -8.39
C VAL A 70 -13.76 7.66 -7.92
N GLY A 71 -13.82 7.95 -6.62
CA GLY A 71 -13.24 9.17 -6.06
C GLY A 71 -11.72 9.28 -6.23
N ALA A 72 -10.98 8.17 -6.02
CA ALA A 72 -9.54 8.14 -6.21
C ALA A 72 -9.14 8.34 -7.68
N LEU A 73 -9.81 7.64 -8.60
CA LEU A 73 -9.57 7.79 -10.04
C LEU A 73 -9.91 9.20 -10.54
N LEU A 74 -10.99 9.82 -10.05
CA LEU A 74 -11.30 11.21 -10.38
C LEU A 74 -10.15 12.15 -10.03
N ILE A 75 -9.57 12.02 -8.83
CA ILE A 75 -8.46 12.88 -8.40
C ILE A 75 -7.19 12.58 -9.19
N ILE A 76 -6.84 11.30 -9.39
CA ILE A 76 -5.60 10.90 -10.06
C ILE A 76 -5.62 11.29 -11.53
N LEU A 77 -6.74 11.07 -12.23
CA LEU A 77 -6.85 11.27 -13.67
C LEU A 77 -7.14 12.74 -14.08
N PHE A 78 -7.58 13.56 -13.14
CA PHE A 78 -8.02 14.94 -13.49
C PHE A 78 -6.90 15.80 -14.10
N ASN A 79 -5.65 15.58 -13.67
CA ASN A 79 -4.49 16.34 -14.14
C ASN A 79 -3.42 15.44 -14.79
N ALA A 80 -3.77 14.20 -15.12
CA ALA A 80 -2.79 13.23 -15.61
C ALA A 80 -2.87 13.09 -17.13
N ASP A 81 -1.74 13.24 -17.79
CA ASP A 81 -1.56 12.70 -19.13
C ASP A 81 -1.43 11.17 -19.02
N PHE A 82 -2.59 10.51 -19.04
CA PHE A 82 -2.65 9.05 -18.96
C PHE A 82 -2.40 8.45 -20.34
N SER A 83 -1.37 7.62 -20.44
CA SER A 83 -1.10 6.81 -21.64
C SER A 83 -0.88 5.35 -21.27
N PHE A 84 -1.64 4.45 -21.90
CA PHE A 84 -1.27 3.03 -21.94
C PHE A 84 -0.16 2.85 -22.98
N ASP A 85 1.09 2.70 -22.51
CA ASP A 85 2.18 2.33 -23.38
C ASP A 85 2.44 0.81 -23.27
N ALA A 86 2.47 0.13 -24.43
CA ALA A 86 2.81 -1.29 -24.51
C ALA A 86 4.21 -1.60 -23.92
N LYS A 87 5.03 -0.60 -23.63
CA LYS A 87 6.36 -0.77 -23.02
C LYS A 87 6.32 -0.87 -21.50
N THR A 88 5.24 -0.41 -20.84
CA THR A 88 5.15 -0.34 -19.36
C THR A 88 4.41 -1.51 -18.73
N TRP A 89 3.74 -2.37 -19.51
CA TRP A 89 2.87 -3.43 -18.99
C TRP A 89 3.55 -4.37 -17.99
N GLN A 90 4.84 -4.65 -18.15
CA GLN A 90 5.58 -5.49 -17.20
C GLN A 90 5.68 -4.83 -15.83
N GLY A 91 5.95 -3.52 -15.80
CA GLY A 91 5.94 -2.71 -14.57
C GLY A 91 4.54 -2.67 -13.95
N ASP A 92 3.50 -2.51 -14.77
CA ASP A 92 2.11 -2.48 -14.32
C ASP A 92 1.71 -3.81 -13.66
N VAL A 93 2.09 -4.94 -14.25
CA VAL A 93 1.87 -6.27 -13.64
C VAL A 93 2.64 -6.42 -12.32
N MET A 94 3.87 -5.94 -12.23
CA MET A 94 4.64 -5.97 -10.98
C MET A 94 3.96 -5.14 -9.89
N ILE A 95 3.43 -3.95 -10.20
CA ILE A 95 2.66 -3.12 -9.25
C ILE A 95 1.36 -3.83 -8.82
N LEU A 96 0.67 -4.50 -9.73
CA LEU A 96 -0.52 -5.28 -9.38
C LEU A 96 -0.18 -6.45 -8.45
N MET A 97 0.89 -7.17 -8.73
CA MET A 97 1.39 -8.25 -7.86
C MET A 97 1.84 -7.72 -6.50
N ASN A 98 2.46 -6.54 -6.45
CA ASN A 98 2.78 -5.83 -5.21
C ASN A 98 1.51 -5.56 -4.40
N ALA A 99 0.45 -5.00 -5.01
CA ALA A 99 -0.81 -4.72 -4.35
C ALA A 99 -1.48 -6.01 -3.81
N ALA A 100 -1.45 -7.09 -4.60
CA ALA A 100 -1.94 -8.41 -4.16
C ALA A 100 -1.13 -8.97 -2.99
N SER A 101 0.19 -8.86 -3.06
CA SER A 101 1.11 -9.29 -2.00
C SER A 101 0.83 -8.57 -0.69
N TYR A 102 0.66 -7.26 -0.72
CA TYR A 102 0.28 -6.47 0.46
C TYR A 102 -1.08 -6.91 1.02
N GLY A 103 -2.05 -7.18 0.15
CA GLY A 103 -3.37 -7.68 0.55
C GLY A 103 -3.27 -9.01 1.30
N VAL A 104 -2.50 -9.95 0.78
CA VAL A 104 -2.24 -11.26 1.42
C VAL A 104 -1.54 -11.06 2.77
N TYR A 105 -0.54 -10.18 2.85
CA TYR A 105 0.15 -9.85 4.09
C TYR A 105 -0.81 -9.37 5.19
N LEU A 106 -1.64 -8.37 4.92
CA LEU A 106 -2.59 -7.84 5.91
C LEU A 106 -3.50 -8.93 6.48
N VAL A 107 -3.94 -9.84 5.62
CA VAL A 107 -4.85 -10.93 5.98
C VAL A 107 -4.13 -12.02 6.79
N ILE A 108 -2.92 -12.41 6.39
CA ILE A 108 -2.14 -13.45 7.08
C ILE A 108 -1.74 -13.01 8.48
N VAL A 109 -1.36 -11.73 8.67
CA VAL A 109 -0.91 -11.23 9.98
C VAL A 109 -2.07 -10.88 10.91
N LYS A 110 -3.28 -10.65 10.40
CA LYS A 110 -4.45 -10.26 11.21
C LYS A 110 -4.70 -11.18 12.41
N PRO A 111 -4.71 -12.52 12.29
CA PRO A 111 -4.93 -13.40 13.44
C PRO A 111 -3.83 -13.32 14.50
N LEU A 112 -2.62 -12.90 14.13
CA LEU A 112 -1.51 -12.73 15.07
C LEU A 112 -1.71 -11.52 16.00
N MET A 113 -2.49 -10.53 15.55
CA MET A 113 -2.80 -9.33 16.34
C MET A 113 -3.60 -9.62 17.61
N ALA A 114 -4.32 -10.74 17.65
CA ALA A 114 -5.03 -11.19 18.85
C ALA A 114 -4.09 -11.84 19.90
N LYS A 115 -2.91 -12.31 19.46
CA LYS A 115 -1.99 -13.08 20.30
C LYS A 115 -0.76 -12.29 20.73
N TYR A 116 -0.28 -11.40 19.87
CA TYR A 116 1.01 -10.73 20.04
C TYR A 116 0.89 -9.21 19.95
N GLN A 117 1.87 -8.53 20.52
CA GLN A 117 1.99 -7.09 20.37
C GLN A 117 2.43 -6.71 18.95
N PRO A 118 1.91 -5.59 18.39
CA PRO A 118 2.27 -5.13 17.05
C PRO A 118 3.78 -5.05 16.80
N LEU A 119 4.54 -4.49 17.74
CA LEU A 119 6.00 -4.38 17.64
C LEU A 119 6.71 -5.73 17.51
N THR A 120 6.21 -6.76 18.21
CA THR A 120 6.78 -8.11 18.11
C THR A 120 6.57 -8.69 16.71
N ILE A 121 5.37 -8.51 16.15
CA ILE A 121 5.06 -9.02 14.83
C ILE A 121 5.88 -8.29 13.76
N ILE A 122 5.94 -6.95 13.81
CA ILE A 122 6.68 -6.18 12.80
C ILE A 122 8.17 -6.49 12.84
N LYS A 123 8.74 -6.62 14.05
CA LYS A 123 10.15 -7.04 14.21
C LYS A 123 10.44 -8.32 13.43
N TRP A 124 9.66 -9.37 13.65
CA TRP A 124 9.92 -10.67 13.01
C TRP A 124 9.55 -10.68 11.53
N VAL A 125 8.49 -9.98 11.13
CA VAL A 125 8.13 -9.81 9.71
C VAL A 125 9.27 -9.14 8.94
N PHE A 126 9.86 -8.06 9.49
CA PHE A 126 11.01 -7.41 8.86
C PHE A 126 12.28 -8.27 8.91
N THR A 127 12.49 -9.05 9.98
CA THR A 127 13.62 -9.98 10.05
C THR A 127 13.56 -11.03 8.94
N PHE A 128 12.40 -11.67 8.76
CA PHE A 128 12.22 -12.61 7.64
C PHE A 128 12.27 -11.91 6.29
N GLY A 129 11.66 -10.72 6.19
CA GLY A 129 11.72 -9.90 4.99
C GLY A 129 13.15 -9.61 4.57
N LEU A 130 14.01 -9.22 5.51
CA LEU A 130 15.45 -9.00 5.25
C LEU A 130 16.11 -10.26 4.70
N ILE A 131 15.88 -11.41 5.35
CA ILE A 131 16.44 -12.70 4.88
C ILE A 131 16.04 -13.00 3.43
N TYR A 132 14.79 -12.71 3.06
CA TYR A 132 14.30 -12.96 1.70
C TYR A 132 14.79 -11.92 0.68
N VAL A 133 15.02 -10.66 1.08
CA VAL A 133 15.51 -9.60 0.19
C VAL A 133 17.00 -9.69 -0.04
N LEU A 134 17.78 -10.15 0.95
CA LEU A 134 19.24 -10.22 0.87
C LEU A 134 19.79 -10.85 -0.42
N PRO A 135 19.28 -12.02 -0.90
CA PRO A 135 19.81 -12.63 -2.12
C PRO A 135 19.67 -11.76 -3.37
N PHE A 136 18.68 -10.88 -3.39
CA PHE A 136 18.39 -10.00 -4.53
C PHE A 136 19.09 -8.64 -4.44
N GLY A 137 19.22 -8.10 -3.24
CA GLY A 137 19.70 -6.73 -3.03
C GLY A 137 21.17 -6.63 -2.56
N VAL A 138 21.81 -7.71 -2.14
CA VAL A 138 23.16 -7.64 -1.58
C VAL A 138 24.20 -7.19 -2.61
N TYR A 139 24.07 -7.64 -3.84
CA TYR A 139 24.99 -7.26 -4.91
C TYR A 139 24.90 -5.75 -5.20
N ASP A 140 23.69 -5.25 -5.42
CA ASP A 140 23.45 -3.83 -5.69
C ASP A 140 23.91 -2.97 -4.51
N PHE A 141 23.64 -3.40 -3.27
CA PHE A 141 24.07 -2.72 -2.07
C PHE A 141 25.60 -2.59 -1.97
N MET A 142 26.36 -3.61 -2.38
CA MET A 142 27.82 -3.61 -2.38
C MET A 142 28.42 -2.77 -3.51
N THR A 143 27.67 -2.55 -4.59
CA THR A 143 28.12 -1.75 -5.75
C THR A 143 27.77 -0.26 -5.65
N ILE A 144 27.00 0.14 -4.62
CA ILE A 144 26.66 1.54 -4.39
C ILE A 144 27.91 2.36 -4.07
N GLU A 145 28.11 3.42 -4.83
CA GLU A 145 29.15 4.42 -4.55
C GLU A 145 28.65 5.43 -3.51
N TRP A 146 28.74 5.06 -2.24
CA TRP A 146 28.25 5.89 -1.11
C TRP A 146 28.85 7.28 -1.06
N SER A 147 30.06 7.46 -1.60
CA SER A 147 30.76 8.75 -1.68
C SER A 147 30.09 9.77 -2.59
N THR A 148 29.24 9.31 -3.53
CA THR A 148 28.52 10.19 -4.45
C THR A 148 27.20 10.74 -3.84
N PHE A 149 26.80 10.24 -2.67
CA PHE A 149 25.56 10.65 -2.03
C PHE A 149 25.64 12.06 -1.48
N THR A 150 24.84 12.95 -2.05
CA THR A 150 24.66 14.31 -1.53
C THR A 150 23.80 14.29 -0.25
N THR A 151 23.84 15.37 0.52
CA THR A 151 22.98 15.53 1.71
C THR A 151 21.50 15.34 1.36
N THR A 152 21.06 15.79 0.18
CA THR A 152 19.69 15.63 -0.29
C THR A 152 19.34 14.15 -0.46
N ILE A 153 20.20 13.36 -1.11
CA ILE A 153 20.00 11.92 -1.29
C ILE A 153 19.90 11.19 0.06
N TRP A 154 20.75 11.57 1.03
CA TRP A 154 20.68 11.01 2.38
C TRP A 154 19.39 11.34 3.09
N LEU A 155 18.88 12.58 2.99
CA LEU A 155 17.61 12.99 3.58
C LEU A 155 16.43 12.28 2.93
N GLU A 156 16.40 12.16 1.62
CA GLU A 156 15.36 11.43 0.87
C GLU A 156 15.38 9.94 1.24
N THR A 157 16.55 9.32 1.29
CA THR A 157 16.70 7.92 1.71
C THR A 157 16.21 7.72 3.15
N ALA A 158 16.62 8.60 4.07
CA ALA A 158 16.16 8.56 5.45
C ALA A 158 14.62 8.72 5.56
N PHE A 159 14.03 9.63 4.78
CA PHE A 159 12.59 9.80 4.72
C PHE A 159 11.87 8.53 4.25
N VAL A 160 12.37 7.89 3.18
CA VAL A 160 11.79 6.64 2.67
C VAL A 160 11.89 5.53 3.71
N VAL A 161 13.05 5.34 4.33
CA VAL A 161 13.26 4.26 5.31
C VAL A 161 12.46 4.50 6.59
N ILE A 162 12.48 5.70 7.14
CA ILE A 162 11.87 5.99 8.44
C ILE A 162 10.37 6.26 8.30
N CYS A 163 9.97 7.15 7.39
CA CYS A 163 8.58 7.59 7.31
C CYS A 163 7.74 6.64 6.47
N THR A 164 8.14 6.35 5.23
CA THR A 164 7.30 5.59 4.31
C THR A 164 7.42 4.07 4.48
N THR A 165 8.49 3.59 5.14
CA THR A 165 8.65 2.17 5.43
C THR A 165 8.37 1.89 6.90
N PHE A 166 9.24 2.30 7.83
CA PHE A 166 9.12 1.92 9.24
C PHE A 166 7.80 2.41 9.87
N PHE A 167 7.52 3.71 9.84
CA PHE A 167 6.30 4.24 10.46
C PHE A 167 5.03 3.79 9.72
N ALA A 168 5.05 3.69 8.39
CA ALA A 168 3.88 3.23 7.64
C ALA A 168 3.49 1.80 8.03
N TYR A 169 4.45 0.87 8.06
CA TYR A 169 4.18 -0.51 8.50
C TYR A 169 3.77 -0.59 9.96
N LEU A 170 4.44 0.17 10.83
CA LEU A 170 4.14 0.19 12.26
C LEU A 170 2.70 0.66 12.51
N LEU A 171 2.30 1.77 11.90
CA LEU A 171 0.95 2.33 12.05
C LEU A 171 -0.11 1.40 11.45
N ASN A 172 0.17 0.79 10.30
CA ASN A 172 -0.72 -0.20 9.70
C ASN A 172 -0.97 -1.41 10.63
N ILE A 173 0.08 -1.95 11.24
CA ILE A 173 -0.04 -3.07 12.18
C ILE A 173 -0.82 -2.65 13.44
N PHE A 174 -0.61 -1.44 13.97
CA PHE A 174 -1.41 -0.92 15.07
C PHE A 174 -2.90 -0.76 14.69
N ALA A 175 -3.18 -0.25 13.49
CA ALA A 175 -4.53 -0.16 12.97
C ALA A 175 -5.16 -1.56 12.81
N LEU A 176 -4.41 -2.52 12.26
CA LEU A 176 -4.85 -3.88 12.03
C LEU A 176 -5.17 -4.62 13.35
N LYS A 177 -4.59 -4.22 14.48
CA LYS A 177 -4.94 -4.75 15.80
C LYS A 177 -6.42 -4.49 16.15
N LYS A 178 -6.96 -3.32 15.75
CA LYS A 178 -8.33 -2.88 16.07
C LYS A 178 -9.31 -3.03 14.91
N LEU A 179 -8.84 -2.90 13.68
CA LEU A 179 -9.65 -2.85 12.47
C LEU A 179 -9.52 -4.14 11.65
N GLN A 180 -10.47 -4.37 10.74
CA GLN A 180 -10.41 -5.46 9.77
C GLN A 180 -9.44 -5.08 8.62
N PRO A 181 -8.82 -6.08 7.94
CA PRO A 181 -7.94 -5.82 6.79
C PRO A 181 -8.59 -4.98 5.71
N ALA A 182 -9.86 -5.25 5.37
CA ALA A 182 -10.64 -4.49 4.42
C ALA A 182 -10.74 -3.00 4.78
N THR A 183 -10.98 -2.69 6.06
CA THR A 183 -11.04 -1.31 6.54
C THR A 183 -9.69 -0.63 6.43
N VAL A 184 -8.60 -1.29 6.89
CA VAL A 184 -7.25 -0.73 6.84
C VAL A 184 -6.86 -0.41 5.40
N SER A 185 -7.10 -1.35 4.47
CA SER A 185 -6.75 -1.13 3.06
C SER A 185 -7.56 -0.03 2.38
N THR A 186 -8.83 0.16 2.76
CA THR A 186 -9.68 1.21 2.17
C THR A 186 -9.14 2.63 2.42
N TYR A 187 -8.36 2.84 3.50
CA TYR A 187 -7.70 4.12 3.77
C TYR A 187 -6.65 4.48 2.69
N ILE A 188 -6.20 3.54 1.86
CA ILE A 188 -5.32 3.83 0.71
C ILE A 188 -5.98 4.86 -0.23
N TYR A 189 -7.30 4.85 -0.37
CA TYR A 189 -8.01 5.83 -1.18
C TYR A 189 -7.88 7.27 -0.68
N THR A 190 -7.48 7.50 0.56
CA THR A 190 -7.22 8.85 1.07
C THR A 190 -5.90 9.44 0.57
N GLN A 191 -4.98 8.61 0.05
CA GLN A 191 -3.66 9.05 -0.43
C GLN A 191 -3.75 10.14 -1.52
N PRO A 192 -4.57 10.01 -2.59
CA PRO A 192 -4.70 11.07 -3.60
C PRO A 192 -5.23 12.38 -3.03
N VAL A 193 -6.12 12.33 -2.04
CA VAL A 193 -6.64 13.53 -1.36
C VAL A 193 -5.52 14.22 -0.60
N LEU A 194 -4.76 13.48 0.20
CA LEU A 194 -3.63 14.03 0.95
C LEU A 194 -2.55 14.58 0.03
N ALA A 195 -2.21 13.85 -1.06
CA ALA A 195 -1.25 14.30 -2.05
C ALA A 195 -1.68 15.63 -2.70
N SER A 196 -2.96 15.76 -3.07
CA SER A 196 -3.52 17.02 -3.62
C SER A 196 -3.46 18.15 -2.60
N LEU A 197 -3.79 17.91 -1.34
CA LEU A 197 -3.71 18.92 -0.29
C LEU A 197 -2.28 19.41 -0.08
N PHE A 198 -1.30 18.52 -0.07
CA PHE A 198 0.12 18.88 0.01
C PHE A 198 0.56 19.69 -1.22
N ALA A 199 0.17 19.29 -2.41
CA ALA A 199 0.51 20.00 -3.65
C ALA A 199 -0.08 21.42 -3.66
N ILE A 200 -1.32 21.58 -3.20
CA ILE A 200 -1.97 22.89 -3.06
C ILE A 200 -1.23 23.75 -2.02
N ALA A 201 -0.91 23.18 -0.85
CA ALA A 201 -0.19 23.89 0.20
C ALA A 201 1.22 24.35 -0.25
N MET A 202 1.84 23.61 -1.17
CA MET A 202 3.13 23.97 -1.78
C MET A 202 3.00 24.93 -2.97
N GLY A 203 1.79 25.38 -3.34
CA GLY A 203 1.53 26.22 -4.50
C GLY A 203 1.81 25.55 -5.85
N LYS A 204 1.83 24.20 -5.88
CA LYS A 204 2.09 23.42 -7.10
C LYS A 204 0.80 22.92 -7.77
N ASP A 205 -0.35 23.15 -7.13
CA ASP A 205 -1.64 22.68 -7.60
C ASP A 205 -2.76 23.59 -7.07
N GLU A 206 -3.98 23.49 -7.66
CA GLU A 206 -5.13 24.30 -7.29
C GLU A 206 -6.31 23.42 -6.83
N LEU A 207 -7.14 23.99 -5.95
CA LEU A 207 -8.36 23.34 -5.51
C LEU A 207 -9.41 23.42 -6.63
N SER A 208 -9.80 22.27 -7.17
CA SER A 208 -10.84 22.17 -8.20
C SER A 208 -12.10 21.48 -7.66
N LEU A 209 -13.24 21.72 -8.31
CA LEU A 209 -14.50 21.04 -7.97
C LEU A 209 -14.37 19.52 -8.06
N VAL A 210 -13.60 19.02 -9.03
CA VAL A 210 -13.37 17.57 -9.21
C VAL A 210 -12.65 16.96 -8.01
N LYS A 211 -11.65 17.63 -7.46
CA LYS A 211 -10.93 17.20 -6.25
C LYS A 211 -11.84 17.18 -5.03
N ILE A 212 -12.72 18.18 -4.89
CA ILE A 212 -13.71 18.22 -3.79
C ILE A 212 -14.68 17.05 -3.91
N VAL A 213 -15.27 16.82 -5.10
CA VAL A 213 -16.18 15.68 -5.34
C VAL A 213 -15.47 14.35 -5.11
N GLY A 214 -14.25 14.18 -5.63
CA GLY A 214 -13.45 12.98 -5.41
C GLY A 214 -13.19 12.72 -3.92
N ALA A 215 -12.82 13.76 -3.16
CA ALA A 215 -12.61 13.65 -1.72
C ALA A 215 -13.90 13.23 -0.98
N ILE A 216 -15.05 13.81 -1.31
CA ILE A 216 -16.34 13.45 -0.71
C ILE A 216 -16.67 11.97 -0.99
N LEU A 217 -16.47 11.50 -2.23
CA LEU A 217 -16.70 10.10 -2.60
C LEU A 217 -15.78 9.16 -1.80
N ILE A 218 -14.49 9.50 -1.68
CA ILE A 218 -13.51 8.71 -0.92
C ILE A 218 -13.92 8.62 0.54
N PHE A 219 -14.15 9.75 1.21
CA PHE A 219 -14.50 9.73 2.64
C PHE A 219 -15.83 9.02 2.90
N THR A 220 -16.81 9.16 2.01
CA THR A 220 -18.08 8.41 2.07
C THR A 220 -17.83 6.91 1.93
N GLY A 221 -17.01 6.50 0.95
CA GLY A 221 -16.63 5.11 0.74
C GLY A 221 -15.92 4.49 1.94
N VAL A 222 -14.90 5.18 2.47
CA VAL A 222 -14.17 4.77 3.69
C VAL A 222 -15.11 4.65 4.89
N TYR A 223 -16.01 5.60 5.07
CA TYR A 223 -16.99 5.58 6.17
C TYR A 223 -17.91 4.35 6.07
N ILE A 224 -18.46 4.06 4.88
CA ILE A 224 -19.35 2.91 4.66
C ILE A 224 -18.63 1.59 4.95
N VAL A 225 -17.38 1.41 4.49
CA VAL A 225 -16.59 0.19 4.78
C VAL A 225 -16.24 0.07 6.25
N SER A 226 -15.97 1.19 6.92
CA SER A 226 -15.52 1.23 8.31
C SER A 226 -16.64 1.03 9.32
N LYS A 227 -17.88 1.38 8.96
CA LYS A 227 -19.04 1.27 9.84
C LYS A 227 -19.42 -0.20 10.00
N ARG A 228 -19.34 -0.71 11.23
CA ARG A 228 -19.97 -1.99 11.60
C ARG A 228 -21.47 -1.75 11.72
N PHE A 229 -22.20 -2.20 10.74
CA PHE A 229 -23.65 -2.35 10.92
C PHE A 229 -23.88 -3.71 11.62
N SER A 230 -24.42 -3.64 12.82
CA SER A 230 -24.91 -4.79 13.61
C SER A 230 -26.07 -5.45 12.89
#